data_807e0b05349c23dda39967880dba03e2
#
_entry.id   807e0b05349c23dda39967880dba03e2
#
_cell.length_a   1.000
_cell.length_b   1.000
_cell.length_c   1.000
_cell.angle_alpha   90.00
_cell.angle_beta   90.00
_cell.angle_gamma   90.00
#
_symmetry.space_group_name_H-M   'P 1'
#
loop_
_entity.id
_entity.type
_entity.pdbx_description
1 polymer ?
#
loop_
_entity_poly.entity_id
_entity_poly.type
_entity_poly.pdbx_seq_one_letter_code
_entity_poly.pdbx_strand_id
1 'polypeptide(L)'
;PSVGAGNLLKDIIDSKTMTVVQLTEIFRQARESCIVTSAHRIVNGEMPDLDNSSKDFFVLQRNDEQTTIETIVNLYKHRLPKAYKYNPTTDIQIISPSRKGTAGTVEINKRIQLEINPPKLGKNEIRGPVYIFRENDKVMQTRNNYDIVWKKDDEVGTGVYNGDIGVITEIRKREGIIAIDFEGKIVEYTTDMLEQLELAYAITVHKSQGSEFPAVIFSIVGVSNKLYYRNLLYTAVTRAKEILVIIGTPEMLETMIENNRRTLRYSCFKDMLRKECLPNEESD
;
A
#
# COMPACT_ATOMS: atom_id res chain seq x y z
N PRO A 1 -5.14 -4.56 12.37
CA PRO A 1 -4.53 -4.09 13.64
C PRO A 1 -4.16 -2.62 13.52
N SER A 2 -4.17 -1.90 14.65
CA SER A 2 -3.79 -0.49 14.68
C SER A 2 -2.33 -0.30 14.24
N VAL A 3 -2.03 0.79 13.53
CA VAL A 3 -0.66 1.14 13.10
C VAL A 3 0.18 1.62 14.29
N GLY A 4 -0.45 2.35 15.24
CA GLY A 4 0.18 2.88 16.44
C GLY A 4 0.31 1.89 17.59
N ALA A 5 0.79 2.37 18.73
CA ALA A 5 0.86 1.61 19.97
C ALA A 5 -0.55 1.24 20.50
N GLY A 6 -0.64 0.14 21.24
CA GLY A 6 -1.92 -0.35 21.80
C GLY A 6 -2.77 -1.13 20.81
N ASN A 7 -3.99 -1.46 21.21
CA ASN A 7 -4.92 -2.28 20.45
C ASN A 7 -6.36 -1.76 20.59
N LEU A 8 -6.51 -0.44 20.45
CA LEU A 8 -7.70 0.34 20.79
C LEU A 8 -9.00 -0.31 20.33
N LEU A 9 -9.16 -0.61 19.03
CA LEU A 9 -10.38 -1.21 18.49
C LEU A 9 -10.70 -2.57 19.12
N LYS A 10 -9.67 -3.42 19.28
CA LYS A 10 -9.85 -4.73 19.91
C LYS A 10 -10.23 -4.59 21.37
N ASP A 11 -9.58 -3.68 22.09
CA ASP A 11 -9.87 -3.44 23.51
C ASP A 11 -11.30 -2.92 23.72
N ILE A 12 -11.79 -2.04 22.81
CA ILE A 12 -13.20 -1.60 22.82
C ILE A 12 -14.14 -2.78 22.60
N ILE A 13 -13.90 -3.60 21.58
CA ILE A 13 -14.71 -4.78 21.28
C ILE A 13 -14.70 -5.77 22.45
N ASP A 14 -13.51 -6.09 22.96
CA ASP A 14 -13.32 -7.06 24.04
C ASP A 14 -13.82 -6.54 25.41
N SER A 15 -13.95 -5.22 25.58
CA SER A 15 -14.50 -4.62 26.81
C SER A 15 -15.98 -4.93 26.99
N LYS A 16 -16.73 -5.10 25.90
CA LYS A 16 -18.19 -5.26 25.86
C LYS A 16 -18.98 -4.07 26.47
N THR A 17 -18.35 -2.92 26.57
CA THR A 17 -18.98 -1.69 27.08
C THR A 17 -19.79 -0.94 26.03
N MET A 18 -19.61 -1.31 24.76
CA MET A 18 -20.29 -0.70 23.61
C MET A 18 -20.95 -1.77 22.76
N THR A 19 -22.05 -1.41 22.07
CA THR A 19 -22.68 -2.29 21.08
C THR A 19 -21.74 -2.48 19.89
N VAL A 20 -21.48 -3.73 19.54
CA VAL A 20 -20.64 -4.11 18.39
C VAL A 20 -21.51 -4.75 17.33
N VAL A 21 -21.46 -4.21 16.12
CA VAL A 21 -22.04 -4.82 14.90
C VAL A 21 -20.92 -5.27 14.02
N GLN A 22 -20.86 -6.58 13.76
CA GLN A 22 -19.85 -7.17 12.89
C GLN A 22 -20.48 -7.61 11.58
N LEU A 23 -19.95 -7.12 10.46
CA LEU A 23 -20.35 -7.58 9.14
C LEU A 23 -19.61 -8.90 8.86
N THR A 24 -20.37 -9.98 8.68
CA THR A 24 -19.83 -11.34 8.50
C THR A 24 -20.11 -11.91 7.11
N GLU A 25 -21.04 -11.30 6.37
CA GLU A 25 -21.44 -11.81 5.06
C GLU A 25 -20.83 -10.98 3.91
N ILE A 26 -20.41 -11.68 2.86
CA ILE A 26 -19.99 -11.09 1.59
C ILE A 26 -21.24 -10.85 0.75
N PHE A 27 -21.43 -9.61 0.26
CA PHE A 27 -22.50 -9.32 -0.70
C PHE A 27 -22.40 -10.21 -1.94
N ARG A 28 -23.55 -10.60 -2.50
CA ARG A 28 -23.63 -11.53 -3.65
C ARG A 28 -22.75 -11.11 -4.83
N GLN A 29 -22.70 -9.82 -5.17
CA GLN A 29 -21.85 -9.31 -6.26
C GLN A 29 -20.35 -9.47 -5.97
N ALA A 30 -19.94 -9.37 -4.70
CA ALA A 30 -18.54 -9.57 -4.30
C ALA A 30 -18.15 -11.07 -4.22
N ARG A 31 -19.10 -11.99 -4.20
CA ARG A 31 -18.83 -13.45 -4.22
C ARG A 31 -18.30 -13.93 -5.58
N GLU A 32 -18.51 -13.19 -6.65
CA GLU A 32 -17.97 -13.50 -7.97
C GLU A 32 -16.50 -13.09 -8.12
N SER A 33 -15.99 -12.24 -7.22
CA SER A 33 -14.57 -11.84 -7.20
C SER A 33 -13.73 -12.86 -6.43
N CYS A 34 -12.74 -13.42 -7.13
CA CYS A 34 -11.76 -14.31 -6.50
C CYS A 34 -10.81 -13.55 -5.57
N ILE A 35 -10.61 -12.24 -5.75
CA ILE A 35 -9.88 -11.41 -4.78
C ILE A 35 -10.59 -11.43 -3.42
N VAL A 36 -11.91 -11.20 -3.41
CA VAL A 36 -12.71 -11.15 -2.18
C VAL A 36 -12.77 -12.52 -1.50
N THR A 37 -13.08 -13.58 -2.27
CA THR A 37 -13.15 -14.94 -1.73
C THR A 37 -11.80 -15.43 -1.22
N SER A 38 -10.69 -15.10 -1.93
CA SER A 38 -9.33 -15.39 -1.47
C SER A 38 -8.96 -14.62 -0.20
N ALA A 39 -9.37 -13.35 -0.09
CA ALA A 39 -9.15 -12.58 1.14
C ALA A 39 -9.84 -13.21 2.35
N HIS A 40 -11.09 -13.71 2.17
CA HIS A 40 -11.81 -14.43 3.25
C HIS A 40 -11.14 -15.76 3.62
N ARG A 41 -10.70 -16.54 2.64
CA ARG A 41 -9.94 -17.78 2.90
C ARG A 41 -8.68 -17.49 3.68
N ILE A 42 -7.90 -16.48 3.25
CA ILE A 42 -6.66 -16.06 3.94
C ILE A 42 -6.92 -15.68 5.39
N VAL A 43 -7.95 -14.88 5.70
CA VAL A 43 -8.28 -14.50 7.08
C VAL A 43 -8.61 -15.73 7.94
N ASN A 44 -9.30 -16.70 7.37
CA ASN A 44 -9.65 -17.95 8.05
C ASN A 44 -8.48 -18.95 8.17
N GLY A 45 -7.34 -18.65 7.54
CA GLY A 45 -6.17 -19.52 7.55
C GLY A 45 -6.18 -20.60 6.47
N GLU A 46 -6.95 -20.38 5.42
CA GLU A 46 -7.10 -21.29 4.30
C GLU A 46 -6.35 -20.75 3.07
N MET A 47 -5.73 -21.65 2.30
CA MET A 47 -5.09 -21.31 1.04
C MET A 47 -6.11 -20.87 -0.01
N PRO A 48 -5.88 -19.77 -0.75
CA PRO A 48 -6.67 -19.45 -1.93
C PRO A 48 -6.39 -20.45 -3.07
N ASP A 49 -7.26 -20.44 -4.09
CA ASP A 49 -7.02 -21.23 -5.29
C ASP A 49 -5.90 -20.60 -6.13
N LEU A 50 -4.90 -21.40 -6.53
CA LEU A 50 -3.69 -20.93 -7.21
C LEU A 50 -3.60 -21.35 -8.68
N ASP A 51 -4.68 -21.84 -9.25
CA ASP A 51 -4.72 -22.39 -10.62
C ASP A 51 -4.72 -21.31 -11.73
N ASN A 52 -4.83 -20.03 -11.35
CA ASN A 52 -4.93 -18.88 -12.27
C ASN A 52 -6.13 -18.97 -13.26
N SER A 53 -7.16 -19.70 -12.91
CA SER A 53 -8.40 -19.82 -13.71
C SER A 53 -9.30 -18.61 -13.54
N SER A 54 -9.06 -17.78 -12.53
CA SER A 54 -9.87 -16.61 -12.21
C SER A 54 -9.64 -15.46 -13.19
N LYS A 55 -10.55 -14.48 -13.14
CA LYS A 55 -10.46 -13.28 -13.99
C LYS A 55 -9.73 -12.11 -13.32
N ASP A 56 -9.55 -12.16 -12.00
CA ASP A 56 -9.15 -11.04 -11.16
C ASP A 56 -8.02 -11.37 -10.17
N PHE A 57 -7.75 -12.65 -9.89
CA PHE A 57 -6.74 -13.10 -8.92
C PHE A 57 -5.73 -14.06 -9.58
N PHE A 58 -4.47 -13.68 -9.56
CA PHE A 58 -3.39 -14.45 -10.20
C PHE A 58 -2.19 -14.63 -9.28
N VAL A 59 -1.55 -15.80 -9.34
CA VAL A 59 -0.29 -16.09 -8.64
C VAL A 59 0.77 -16.49 -9.65
N LEU A 60 1.84 -15.71 -9.73
CA LEU A 60 3.00 -15.98 -10.58
C LEU A 60 4.14 -16.52 -9.74
N GLN A 61 4.50 -17.78 -9.99
CA GLN A 61 5.56 -18.45 -9.24
C GLN A 61 6.93 -17.87 -9.62
N ARG A 62 7.58 -17.23 -8.64
CA ARG A 62 8.96 -16.74 -8.68
C ARG A 62 9.59 -16.98 -7.32
N ASN A 63 10.87 -17.34 -7.31
CA ASN A 63 11.64 -17.63 -6.09
C ASN A 63 12.94 -16.82 -6.02
N ASP A 64 13.35 -16.16 -7.09
CA ASP A 64 14.54 -15.32 -7.12
C ASP A 64 14.18 -13.86 -7.37
N GLU A 65 15.01 -12.95 -6.84
CA GLU A 65 14.75 -11.51 -6.86
C GLU A 65 14.88 -10.91 -8.25
N GLN A 66 15.82 -11.41 -9.09
CA GLN A 66 16.07 -10.84 -10.41
C GLN A 66 14.90 -11.10 -11.36
N THR A 67 14.46 -12.35 -11.48
CA THR A 67 13.29 -12.68 -12.33
C THR A 67 12.00 -12.08 -11.78
N THR A 68 11.92 -11.86 -10.47
CA THR A 68 10.81 -11.15 -9.83
C THR A 68 10.73 -9.70 -10.31
N ILE A 69 11.84 -8.97 -10.27
CA ILE A 69 11.89 -7.57 -10.74
C ILE A 69 11.55 -7.47 -12.23
N GLU A 70 12.10 -8.36 -13.06
CA GLU A 70 11.79 -8.40 -14.49
C GLU A 70 10.29 -8.68 -14.73
N THR A 71 9.71 -9.58 -13.93
CA THR A 71 8.28 -9.87 -13.98
C THR A 71 7.44 -8.66 -13.58
N ILE A 72 7.81 -7.95 -12.50
CA ILE A 72 7.14 -6.72 -12.06
C ILE A 72 7.19 -5.66 -13.15
N VAL A 73 8.37 -5.41 -13.74
CA VAL A 73 8.55 -4.43 -14.84
C VAL A 73 7.66 -4.80 -16.03
N ASN A 74 7.66 -6.05 -16.44
CA ASN A 74 6.85 -6.52 -17.57
C ASN A 74 5.35 -6.36 -17.30
N LEU A 75 4.87 -6.73 -16.10
CA LEU A 75 3.47 -6.55 -15.71
C LEU A 75 3.09 -5.08 -15.71
N TYR A 76 3.89 -4.23 -15.07
CA TYR A 76 3.61 -2.81 -14.88
C TYR A 76 3.64 -2.03 -16.20
N LYS A 77 4.65 -2.27 -17.04
CA LYS A 77 4.88 -1.51 -18.27
C LYS A 77 4.11 -2.02 -19.48
N HIS A 78 3.89 -3.35 -19.57
CA HIS A 78 3.41 -3.97 -20.79
C HIS A 78 2.13 -4.79 -20.62
N ARG A 79 2.12 -5.80 -19.73
CA ARG A 79 1.04 -6.79 -19.71
C ARG A 79 -0.28 -6.22 -19.22
N LEU A 80 -0.31 -5.57 -18.05
CA LEU A 80 -1.54 -5.02 -17.48
C LEU A 80 -2.08 -3.85 -18.33
N PRO A 81 -1.25 -2.88 -18.78
CA PRO A 81 -1.72 -1.82 -19.67
C PRO A 81 -2.32 -2.36 -20.97
N LYS A 82 -1.67 -3.36 -21.59
CA LYS A 82 -2.15 -3.95 -22.84
C LYS A 82 -3.46 -4.74 -22.66
N ALA A 83 -3.55 -5.54 -21.59
CA ALA A 83 -4.69 -6.44 -21.38
C ALA A 83 -5.94 -5.70 -20.90
N TYR A 84 -5.78 -4.71 -20.01
CA TYR A 84 -6.90 -4.03 -19.34
C TYR A 84 -7.01 -2.55 -19.68
N LYS A 85 -6.12 -2.01 -20.53
CA LYS A 85 -6.04 -0.58 -20.90
C LYS A 85 -5.75 0.33 -19.71
N TYR A 86 -5.10 -0.17 -18.68
CA TYR A 86 -4.73 0.60 -17.51
C TYR A 86 -3.62 1.60 -17.81
N ASN A 87 -3.73 2.78 -17.22
CA ASN A 87 -2.61 3.72 -17.11
C ASN A 87 -1.68 3.25 -15.98
N PRO A 88 -0.40 2.95 -16.26
CA PRO A 88 0.51 2.46 -15.21
C PRO A 88 0.62 3.38 -14.00
N THR A 89 0.56 4.70 -14.22
CA THR A 89 0.78 5.69 -13.15
C THR A 89 -0.42 5.79 -12.21
N THR A 90 -1.65 5.73 -12.74
CA THR A 90 -2.88 5.92 -11.95
C THR A 90 -3.52 4.62 -11.49
N ASP A 91 -3.51 3.58 -12.36
CA ASP A 91 -4.35 2.40 -12.16
C ASP A 91 -3.59 1.22 -11.57
N ILE A 92 -2.25 1.21 -11.68
CA ILE A 92 -1.43 0.09 -11.21
C ILE A 92 -0.61 0.52 -10.00
N GLN A 93 -0.65 -0.29 -8.94
CA GLN A 93 0.18 -0.11 -7.77
C GLN A 93 1.00 -1.37 -7.47
N ILE A 94 2.32 -1.20 -7.35
CA ILE A 94 3.19 -2.25 -6.86
C ILE A 94 3.23 -2.14 -5.33
N ILE A 95 3.05 -3.28 -4.66
CA ILE A 95 3.10 -3.37 -3.19
C ILE A 95 4.17 -4.41 -2.81
N SER A 96 5.01 -4.07 -1.85
CA SER A 96 5.99 -4.99 -1.27
C SER A 96 5.94 -4.92 0.27
N PRO A 97 6.16 -6.01 0.99
CA PRO A 97 6.28 -5.99 2.44
C PRO A 97 7.46 -5.16 2.95
N SER A 98 8.55 -5.08 2.18
CA SER A 98 9.83 -4.49 2.59
C SER A 98 10.16 -3.20 1.85
N ARG A 99 10.79 -2.26 2.57
CA ARG A 99 11.38 -1.07 1.96
C ARG A 99 12.79 -1.33 1.42
N LYS A 100 13.56 -2.15 2.12
CA LYS A 100 14.96 -2.48 1.83
C LYS A 100 15.09 -3.83 1.14
N GLY A 101 16.24 -4.08 0.52
CA GLY A 101 16.55 -5.30 -0.23
C GLY A 101 16.29 -5.13 -1.72
N THR A 102 16.74 -6.10 -2.52
CA THR A 102 16.66 -6.07 -3.99
C THR A 102 15.20 -6.02 -4.47
N ALA A 103 14.30 -6.78 -3.83
CA ALA A 103 12.85 -6.72 -4.09
C ALA A 103 12.10 -5.77 -3.14
N GLY A 104 12.81 -4.85 -2.47
CA GLY A 104 12.23 -3.80 -1.64
C GLY A 104 11.74 -2.62 -2.48
N THR A 105 10.82 -1.81 -1.91
CA THR A 105 10.20 -0.70 -2.64
C THR A 105 11.22 0.31 -3.17
N VAL A 106 12.36 0.52 -2.50
CA VAL A 106 13.38 1.46 -2.96
C VAL A 106 13.97 1.03 -4.31
N GLU A 107 14.40 -0.23 -4.44
CA GLU A 107 14.99 -0.72 -5.68
C GLU A 107 13.95 -0.92 -6.78
N ILE A 108 12.76 -1.41 -6.44
CA ILE A 108 11.66 -1.49 -7.41
C ILE A 108 11.33 -0.10 -7.97
N ASN A 109 11.24 0.94 -7.13
CA ASN A 109 10.96 2.31 -7.56
C ASN A 109 12.01 2.83 -8.53
N LYS A 110 13.31 2.64 -8.24
CA LYS A 110 14.40 3.04 -9.13
C LYS A 110 14.32 2.31 -10.47
N ARG A 111 14.07 0.99 -10.43
CA ARG A 111 13.98 0.19 -11.64
C ARG A 111 12.79 0.58 -12.51
N ILE A 112 11.61 0.73 -11.92
CA ILE A 112 10.40 1.16 -12.64
C ILE A 112 10.59 2.57 -13.19
N GLN A 113 11.16 3.50 -12.42
CA GLN A 113 11.44 4.84 -12.90
C GLN A 113 12.33 4.83 -14.15
N LEU A 114 13.40 4.04 -14.16
CA LEU A 114 14.29 3.91 -15.33
C LEU A 114 13.57 3.35 -16.57
N GLU A 115 12.62 2.45 -16.37
CA GLU A 115 11.89 1.82 -17.46
C GLU A 115 10.73 2.67 -18.01
N ILE A 116 10.06 3.42 -17.15
CA ILE A 116 8.86 4.20 -17.49
C ILE A 116 9.23 5.66 -17.76
N ASN A 117 10.14 6.21 -16.96
CA ASN A 117 10.50 7.61 -16.94
C ASN A 117 12.02 7.79 -16.91
N PRO A 118 12.75 7.29 -17.95
CA PRO A 118 14.21 7.42 -18.03
C PRO A 118 14.65 8.89 -18.12
N PRO A 119 15.90 9.19 -17.75
CA PRO A 119 16.47 10.51 -18.02
C PRO A 119 16.45 10.79 -19.52
N LYS A 120 16.08 12.03 -19.88
CA LYS A 120 15.99 12.47 -21.27
C LYS A 120 16.48 13.91 -21.39
N LEU A 121 17.17 14.20 -22.49
CA LEU A 121 17.61 15.58 -22.78
C LEU A 121 16.39 16.53 -22.79
N GLY A 122 16.49 17.65 -22.09
CA GLY A 122 15.41 18.62 -21.96
C GLY A 122 14.39 18.31 -20.83
N LYS A 123 14.46 17.15 -20.21
CA LYS A 123 13.65 16.82 -19.02
C LYS A 123 14.34 17.30 -17.75
N ASN A 124 13.60 18.02 -16.95
CA ASN A 124 14.13 18.46 -15.67
C ASN A 124 14.13 17.33 -14.63
N GLU A 125 15.19 17.30 -13.83
CA GLU A 125 15.31 16.41 -12.68
C GLU A 125 15.97 17.14 -11.51
N ILE A 126 15.64 16.73 -10.29
CA ILE A 126 16.21 17.26 -9.07
C ILE A 126 16.60 16.12 -8.13
N ARG A 127 17.72 16.27 -7.45
CA ARG A 127 18.22 15.24 -6.55
C ARG A 127 17.64 15.41 -5.15
N GLY A 128 16.91 14.41 -4.69
CA GLY A 128 16.50 14.27 -3.29
C GLY A 128 17.43 13.37 -2.48
N PRO A 129 17.11 13.10 -1.21
CA PRO A 129 17.96 12.30 -0.32
C PRO A 129 18.15 10.84 -0.76
N VAL A 130 17.13 10.24 -1.35
CA VAL A 130 17.12 8.80 -1.74
C VAL A 130 16.97 8.62 -3.24
N TYR A 131 16.21 9.51 -3.89
CA TYR A 131 15.84 9.41 -5.30
C TYR A 131 16.26 10.63 -6.09
N ILE A 132 16.38 10.47 -7.40
CA ILE A 132 16.37 11.58 -8.35
C ILE A 132 14.93 11.68 -8.84
N PHE A 133 14.27 12.80 -8.58
CA PHE A 133 12.92 13.06 -9.04
C PHE A 133 12.93 13.68 -10.43
N ARG A 134 11.99 13.25 -11.27
CA ARG A 134 11.81 13.73 -12.65
C ARG A 134 10.38 14.15 -12.89
N GLU A 135 10.16 15.06 -13.79
CA GLU A 135 8.81 15.36 -14.29
C GLU A 135 8.11 14.07 -14.75
N ASN A 136 6.84 13.93 -14.43
CA ASN A 136 5.98 12.75 -14.59
C ASN A 136 6.31 11.56 -13.67
N ASP A 137 7.13 11.73 -12.64
CA ASP A 137 7.28 10.69 -11.63
C ASP A 137 6.02 10.61 -10.73
N LYS A 138 5.62 9.38 -10.41
CA LYS A 138 4.64 9.09 -9.36
C LYS A 138 5.33 9.18 -8.01
N VAL A 139 4.81 10.02 -7.12
CA VAL A 139 5.39 10.29 -5.80
C VAL A 139 4.35 10.16 -4.70
N MET A 140 4.81 10.00 -3.46
CA MET A 140 3.97 9.93 -2.28
C MET A 140 4.53 10.86 -1.20
N GLN A 141 3.63 11.57 -0.52
CA GLN A 141 3.92 12.27 0.72
C GLN A 141 4.17 11.25 1.84
N THR A 142 5.25 11.42 2.60
CA THR A 142 5.67 10.42 3.59
C THR A 142 5.37 10.79 5.04
N ARG A 143 4.93 12.02 5.29
CA ARG A 143 4.50 12.56 6.59
C ARG A 143 3.43 13.63 6.40
N ASN A 144 2.61 13.89 7.42
CA ASN A 144 1.64 14.97 7.36
C ASN A 144 2.35 16.33 7.30
N ASN A 145 1.91 17.19 6.39
CA ASN A 145 2.30 18.60 6.32
C ASN A 145 1.02 19.43 6.25
N TYR A 146 0.61 20.00 7.37
CA TYR A 146 -0.66 20.73 7.51
C TYR A 146 -0.59 22.15 6.94
N ASP A 147 0.61 22.68 6.77
CA ASP A 147 0.85 24.09 6.42
C ASP A 147 1.09 24.29 4.93
N ILE A 148 1.44 23.21 4.20
CA ILE A 148 1.72 23.32 2.77
C ILE A 148 0.46 23.71 2.01
N VAL A 149 0.61 24.72 1.15
CA VAL A 149 -0.53 25.29 0.40
C VAL A 149 -0.73 24.51 -0.89
N TRP A 150 -1.97 24.20 -1.20
CA TRP A 150 -2.38 23.65 -2.50
C TRP A 150 -3.38 24.59 -3.20
N LYS A 151 -3.39 24.51 -4.52
CA LYS A 151 -4.32 25.22 -5.41
C LYS A 151 -5.03 24.21 -6.29
N LYS A 152 -6.35 24.35 -6.40
CA LYS A 152 -7.19 23.55 -7.31
C LYS A 152 -8.23 24.47 -7.92
N ASP A 153 -8.14 24.73 -9.22
CA ASP A 153 -8.95 25.73 -9.92
C ASP A 153 -8.89 27.08 -9.20
N ASP A 154 -10.02 27.60 -8.71
CA ASP A 154 -10.12 28.83 -7.95
C ASP A 154 -10.04 28.62 -6.42
N GLU A 155 -9.89 27.37 -5.97
CA GLU A 155 -9.78 27.03 -4.55
C GLU A 155 -8.34 27.02 -4.08
N VAL A 156 -8.11 27.52 -2.88
CA VAL A 156 -6.84 27.47 -2.16
C VAL A 156 -7.08 26.85 -0.79
N GLY A 157 -6.25 25.89 -0.43
CA GLY A 157 -6.31 25.29 0.90
C GLY A 157 -4.94 24.85 1.38
N THR A 158 -4.90 24.20 2.53
CA THR A 158 -3.66 23.69 3.13
C THR A 158 -3.75 22.22 3.46
N GLY A 159 -2.59 21.59 3.57
CA GLY A 159 -2.44 20.21 4.02
C GLY A 159 -2.27 19.19 2.89
N VAL A 160 -1.18 18.41 3.01
CA VAL A 160 -0.93 17.16 2.28
C VAL A 160 -0.53 16.12 3.31
N TYR A 161 -1.09 14.92 3.20
CA TYR A 161 -1.01 13.95 4.28
C TYR A 161 -0.14 12.74 3.92
N ASN A 162 0.32 12.06 4.94
CA ASN A 162 1.09 10.82 4.77
C ASN A 162 0.26 9.78 4.02
N GLY A 163 0.77 9.35 2.88
CA GLY A 163 0.11 8.39 1.99
C GLY A 163 -0.53 9.02 0.76
N ASP A 164 -0.68 10.36 0.71
CA ASP A 164 -1.18 11.03 -0.49
C ASP A 164 -0.22 10.79 -1.66
N ILE A 165 -0.79 10.34 -2.79
CA ILE A 165 -0.05 10.02 -4.01
C ILE A 165 -0.34 11.07 -5.06
N GLY A 166 0.71 11.57 -5.70
CA GLY A 166 0.61 12.55 -6.78
C GLY A 166 1.61 12.29 -7.90
N VAL A 167 1.57 13.16 -8.90
CA VAL A 167 2.46 13.13 -10.06
C VAL A 167 3.20 14.46 -10.17
N ILE A 168 4.49 14.42 -10.36
CA ILE A 168 5.30 15.62 -10.60
C ILE A 168 4.94 16.21 -11.96
N THR A 169 4.38 17.41 -11.97
CA THR A 169 3.97 18.10 -13.18
C THR A 169 5.06 18.99 -13.75
N GLU A 170 5.87 19.62 -12.88
CA GLU A 170 6.91 20.55 -13.29
C GLU A 170 8.08 20.54 -12.30
N ILE A 171 9.29 20.73 -12.80
CA ILE A 171 10.49 20.96 -11.98
C ILE A 171 11.17 22.23 -12.46
N ARG A 172 11.16 23.27 -11.62
CA ARG A 172 11.84 24.55 -11.85
C ARG A 172 13.22 24.52 -11.17
N LYS A 173 14.20 23.98 -11.87
CA LYS A 173 15.57 23.74 -11.35
C LYS A 173 16.25 24.99 -10.75
N ARG A 174 16.08 26.14 -11.42
CA ARG A 174 16.72 27.39 -10.98
C ARG A 174 16.14 27.93 -9.68
N GLU A 175 14.87 27.65 -9.44
CA GLU A 175 14.14 28.06 -8.25
C GLU A 175 14.18 27.00 -7.14
N GLY A 176 14.59 25.78 -7.48
CA GLY A 176 14.58 24.65 -6.55
C GLY A 176 13.14 24.20 -6.19
N ILE A 177 12.19 24.35 -7.11
CA ILE A 177 10.77 24.06 -6.89
C ILE A 177 10.33 22.85 -7.70
N ILE A 178 9.53 21.99 -7.08
CA ILE A 178 8.79 20.89 -7.70
C ILE A 178 7.31 21.12 -7.51
N ALA A 179 6.55 21.16 -8.59
CA ALA A 179 5.10 21.16 -8.57
C ALA A 179 4.57 19.73 -8.70
N ILE A 180 3.65 19.35 -7.84
CA ILE A 180 3.05 18.01 -7.78
C ILE A 180 1.53 18.15 -7.80
N ASP A 181 0.90 17.35 -8.65
CA ASP A 181 -0.56 17.22 -8.70
C ASP A 181 -1.01 16.04 -7.81
N PHE A 182 -1.74 16.35 -6.74
CA PHE A 182 -2.43 15.40 -5.88
C PHE A 182 -3.93 15.45 -6.18
N GLU A 183 -4.41 14.69 -7.15
CA GLU A 183 -5.83 14.62 -7.54
C GLU A 183 -6.46 15.98 -7.88
N GLY A 184 -5.73 16.77 -8.68
CA GLY A 184 -6.12 18.13 -9.08
C GLY A 184 -5.67 19.23 -8.12
N LYS A 185 -5.10 18.90 -6.98
CA LYS A 185 -4.48 19.85 -6.04
C LYS A 185 -3.01 20.03 -6.41
N ILE A 186 -2.66 21.19 -6.94
CA ILE A 186 -1.26 21.51 -7.27
C ILE A 186 -0.55 22.05 -6.04
N VAL A 187 0.55 21.43 -5.70
CA VAL A 187 1.36 21.75 -4.52
C VAL A 187 2.81 22.00 -4.94
N GLU A 188 3.41 23.06 -4.42
CA GLU A 188 4.81 23.39 -4.67
C GLU A 188 5.69 22.99 -3.48
N TYR A 189 6.71 22.20 -3.77
CA TYR A 189 7.72 21.75 -2.82
C TYR A 189 9.04 22.46 -3.10
N THR A 190 9.68 22.96 -2.07
CA THR A 190 11.06 23.45 -2.12
C THR A 190 12.05 22.32 -1.85
N THR A 191 13.33 22.54 -2.14
CA THR A 191 14.37 21.51 -2.02
C THR A 191 14.53 20.93 -0.60
N ASP A 192 14.29 21.72 0.43
CA ASP A 192 14.30 21.30 1.83
C ASP A 192 13.12 20.37 2.19
N MET A 193 12.03 20.46 1.44
CA MET A 193 10.85 19.61 1.64
C MET A 193 10.96 18.24 0.94
N LEU A 194 11.98 18.00 0.09
CA LEU A 194 12.11 16.75 -0.68
C LEU A 194 12.29 15.51 0.19
N GLU A 195 12.72 15.65 1.43
CA GLU A 195 12.73 14.53 2.40
C GLU A 195 11.34 14.01 2.77
N GLN A 196 10.28 14.78 2.49
CA GLN A 196 8.89 14.40 2.69
C GLN A 196 8.34 13.57 1.54
N LEU A 197 9.08 13.41 0.45
CA LEU A 197 8.65 12.73 -0.77
C LEU A 197 9.43 11.44 -1.00
N GLU A 198 8.73 10.43 -1.51
CA GLU A 198 9.31 9.20 -2.06
C GLU A 198 8.70 8.90 -3.42
N LEU A 199 9.43 8.19 -4.29
CA LEU A 199 8.81 7.59 -5.47
C LEU A 199 7.74 6.58 -5.03
N ALA A 200 6.63 6.53 -5.75
CA ALA A 200 5.44 5.76 -5.38
C ALA A 200 4.97 4.76 -6.44
N TYR A 201 5.81 4.37 -7.38
CA TYR A 201 5.52 3.24 -8.27
C TYR A 201 5.34 1.95 -7.46
N ALA A 202 6.17 1.79 -6.42
CA ALA A 202 6.06 0.73 -5.42
C ALA A 202 5.98 1.33 -4.01
N ILE A 203 5.04 0.85 -3.20
CA ILE A 203 4.84 1.27 -1.81
C ILE A 203 4.82 0.06 -0.88
N THR A 204 5.04 0.28 0.42
CA THR A 204 4.92 -0.82 1.38
C THR A 204 3.46 -1.11 1.71
N VAL A 205 3.18 -2.36 2.14
CA VAL A 205 1.83 -2.76 2.59
C VAL A 205 1.28 -1.80 3.66
N HIS A 206 2.12 -1.33 4.59
CA HIS A 206 1.69 -0.39 5.62
C HIS A 206 1.27 0.97 5.04
N LYS A 207 1.99 1.45 4.02
CA LYS A 207 1.66 2.72 3.35
C LYS A 207 0.46 2.61 2.41
N SER A 208 0.05 1.40 2.01
CA SER A 208 -1.15 1.18 1.21
C SER A 208 -2.44 1.09 2.03
N GLN A 209 -2.34 1.11 3.37
CA GLN A 209 -3.52 1.07 4.24
C GLN A 209 -4.41 2.30 4.01
N GLY A 210 -5.70 2.06 3.84
CA GLY A 210 -6.67 3.13 3.54
C GLY A 210 -6.84 3.44 2.04
N SER A 211 -5.89 3.04 1.20
CA SER A 211 -5.96 3.23 -0.26
C SER A 211 -6.40 1.95 -0.95
N GLU A 212 -6.98 2.10 -2.14
CA GLU A 212 -7.37 0.98 -3.01
C GLU A 212 -6.99 1.33 -4.46
N PHE A 213 -6.62 0.31 -5.24
CA PHE A 213 -6.14 0.48 -6.61
C PHE A 213 -6.86 -0.46 -7.56
N PRO A 214 -7.15 -0.03 -8.82
CA PRO A 214 -7.72 -0.93 -9.82
C PRO A 214 -6.90 -2.21 -10.00
N ALA A 215 -5.58 -2.10 -10.14
CA ALA A 215 -4.68 -3.25 -10.25
C ALA A 215 -3.55 -3.19 -9.22
N VAL A 216 -3.28 -4.32 -8.56
CA VAL A 216 -2.20 -4.47 -7.60
C VAL A 216 -1.24 -5.58 -8.05
N ILE A 217 0.06 -5.28 -8.05
CA ILE A 217 1.14 -6.26 -8.16
C ILE A 217 1.76 -6.39 -6.78
N PHE A 218 1.57 -7.53 -6.12
CA PHE A 218 2.08 -7.79 -4.78
C PHE A 218 3.23 -8.79 -4.82
N SER A 219 4.44 -8.36 -4.47
CA SER A 219 5.63 -9.21 -4.44
C SER A 219 6.00 -9.57 -3.01
N ILE A 220 6.18 -10.89 -2.77
CA ILE A 220 6.62 -11.44 -1.49
C ILE A 220 8.02 -12.08 -1.56
N VAL A 221 8.69 -12.04 -2.71
CA VAL A 221 10.04 -12.60 -2.90
C VAL A 221 11.09 -11.67 -2.29
N GLY A 222 12.16 -12.24 -1.73
CA GLY A 222 13.28 -11.48 -1.14
C GLY A 222 12.94 -10.73 0.15
N VAL A 223 11.85 -11.10 0.80
CA VAL A 223 11.36 -10.47 2.02
C VAL A 223 11.81 -11.26 3.25
N SER A 224 12.15 -10.56 4.33
CA SER A 224 12.48 -11.20 5.60
C SER A 224 11.29 -12.01 6.14
N ASN A 225 11.54 -13.22 6.65
CA ASN A 225 10.53 -14.10 7.28
C ASN A 225 9.76 -13.40 8.42
N LYS A 226 10.31 -12.35 9.01
CA LYS A 226 9.61 -11.54 10.03
C LYS A 226 8.37 -10.82 9.49
N LEU A 227 8.31 -10.61 8.17
CA LEU A 227 7.19 -9.97 7.48
C LEU A 227 6.21 -10.98 6.87
N TYR A 228 6.49 -12.28 6.98
CA TYR A 228 5.59 -13.33 6.52
C TYR A 228 4.53 -13.62 7.59
N TYR A 229 3.44 -12.85 7.58
CA TYR A 229 2.31 -13.06 8.47
C TYR A 229 0.97 -12.74 7.78
N ARG A 230 -0.06 -13.46 8.20
CA ARG A 230 -1.40 -13.50 7.59
C ARG A 230 -2.02 -12.12 7.40
N ASN A 231 -1.99 -11.26 8.42
CA ASN A 231 -2.60 -9.94 8.36
C ASN A 231 -1.94 -9.02 7.32
N LEU A 232 -0.63 -9.20 7.06
CA LEU A 232 0.06 -8.42 6.03
C LEU A 232 -0.39 -8.86 4.64
N LEU A 233 -0.47 -10.18 4.40
CA LEU A 233 -1.00 -10.74 3.15
C LEU A 233 -2.44 -10.27 2.92
N TYR A 234 -3.31 -10.42 3.91
CA TYR A 234 -4.69 -9.94 3.86
C TYR A 234 -4.79 -8.46 3.50
N THR A 235 -3.99 -7.62 4.17
CA THR A 235 -3.98 -6.17 3.91
C THR A 235 -3.58 -5.86 2.47
N ALA A 236 -2.57 -6.54 1.93
CA ALA A 236 -2.14 -6.35 0.54
C ALA A 236 -3.20 -6.81 -0.47
N VAL A 237 -3.80 -7.98 -0.25
CA VAL A 237 -4.85 -8.55 -1.12
C VAL A 237 -6.05 -7.61 -1.22
N THR A 238 -6.48 -7.06 -0.08
CA THR A 238 -7.63 -6.15 -0.02
C THR A 238 -7.37 -4.76 -0.58
N ARG A 239 -6.18 -4.47 -1.11
CA ARG A 239 -5.89 -3.21 -1.82
C ARG A 239 -6.31 -3.25 -3.29
N ALA A 240 -6.51 -4.42 -3.86
CA ALA A 240 -6.90 -4.59 -5.25
C ALA A 240 -8.42 -4.55 -5.41
N LYS A 241 -8.90 -3.74 -6.37
CA LYS A 241 -10.33 -3.65 -6.74
C LYS A 241 -10.71 -4.62 -7.85
N GLU A 242 -9.90 -4.67 -8.90
CA GLU A 242 -10.23 -5.37 -10.13
C GLU A 242 -9.25 -6.48 -10.47
N ILE A 243 -7.93 -6.23 -10.28
CA ILE A 243 -6.87 -7.19 -10.62
C ILE A 243 -5.86 -7.28 -9.50
N LEU A 244 -5.57 -8.49 -9.06
CA LEU A 244 -4.48 -8.81 -8.16
C LEU A 244 -3.53 -9.81 -8.79
N VAL A 245 -2.25 -9.47 -8.85
CA VAL A 245 -1.17 -10.39 -9.23
C VAL A 245 -0.21 -10.53 -8.06
N ILE A 246 -0.17 -11.71 -7.46
CA ILE A 246 0.81 -12.05 -6.42
C ILE A 246 2.04 -12.68 -7.09
N ILE A 247 3.24 -12.26 -6.70
CA ILE A 247 4.51 -12.81 -7.16
C ILE A 247 5.22 -13.46 -5.97
N GLY A 248 5.36 -14.78 -6.03
CA GLY A 248 5.96 -15.60 -4.97
C GLY A 248 5.68 -17.07 -5.22
N THR A 249 6.03 -17.94 -4.27
CA THR A 249 5.73 -19.37 -4.37
C THR A 249 4.57 -19.77 -3.47
N PRO A 250 3.90 -20.90 -3.74
CA PRO A 250 2.86 -21.44 -2.86
C PRO A 250 3.32 -21.59 -1.41
N GLU A 251 4.55 -22.03 -1.19
CA GLU A 251 5.13 -22.24 0.14
C GLU A 251 5.32 -20.93 0.90
N MET A 252 5.67 -19.84 0.19
CA MET A 252 5.72 -18.49 0.79
C MET A 252 4.34 -18.03 1.23
N LEU A 253 3.30 -18.25 0.41
CA LEU A 253 1.92 -17.92 0.75
C LEU A 253 1.42 -18.74 1.94
N GLU A 254 1.66 -20.05 1.94
CA GLU A 254 1.32 -20.96 3.03
C GLU A 254 1.95 -20.49 4.34
N THR A 255 3.26 -20.22 4.33
CA THR A 255 3.99 -19.67 5.47
C THR A 255 3.34 -18.38 6.01
N MET A 256 2.89 -17.49 5.12
CA MET A 256 2.21 -16.25 5.54
C MET A 256 0.84 -16.54 6.14
N ILE A 257 0.10 -17.47 5.57
CA ILE A 257 -1.26 -17.83 6.00
C ILE A 257 -1.24 -18.54 7.35
N GLU A 258 -0.31 -19.46 7.55
CA GLU A 258 -0.15 -20.17 8.82
C GLU A 258 0.32 -19.24 9.94
N ASN A 259 1.16 -18.27 9.62
CA ASN A 259 1.71 -17.34 10.59
C ASN A 259 0.65 -16.31 11.03
N ASN A 260 -0.20 -16.69 11.95
CA ASN A 260 -1.17 -15.80 12.59
C ASN A 260 -0.54 -15.05 13.77
N ARG A 261 0.66 -14.51 13.62
CA ARG A 261 1.31 -13.70 14.65
C ARG A 261 0.44 -12.51 15.03
N ARG A 262 -0.31 -12.67 16.08
CA ARG A 262 -0.88 -11.54 16.81
C ARG A 262 0.27 -10.96 17.61
N THR A 263 0.75 -9.80 17.24
CA THR A 263 1.62 -9.02 18.13
C THR A 263 0.80 -8.79 19.38
N LEU A 264 1.14 -9.50 20.47
CA LEU A 264 0.51 -9.28 21.76
C LEU A 264 0.88 -7.85 22.17
N ARG A 265 -0.09 -6.97 22.09
CA ARG A 265 0.04 -5.58 22.52
C ARG A 265 -0.62 -5.50 23.88
N TYR A 266 0.18 -5.21 24.89
CA TYR A 266 -0.32 -5.01 26.23
C TYR A 266 -0.93 -3.61 26.32
N SER A 267 -2.18 -3.55 26.78
CA SER A 267 -2.91 -2.31 27.00
C SER A 267 -3.82 -2.52 28.22
N CYS A 268 -3.85 -1.54 29.10
CA CYS A 268 -4.81 -1.51 30.21
C CYS A 268 -6.16 -0.90 29.80
N PHE A 269 -6.32 -0.47 28.56
CA PHE A 269 -7.48 0.31 28.11
C PHE A 269 -8.79 -0.47 28.23
N LYS A 270 -8.79 -1.76 27.89
CA LYS A 270 -9.96 -2.64 28.07
C LYS A 270 -10.46 -2.66 29.51
N ASP A 271 -9.52 -2.81 30.47
CA ASP A 271 -9.86 -2.93 31.92
C ASP A 271 -10.33 -1.58 32.46
N MET A 272 -9.73 -0.48 31.96
CA MET A 272 -10.19 0.87 32.32
C MET A 272 -11.62 1.12 31.80
N LEU A 273 -11.94 0.75 30.55
CA LEU A 273 -13.29 0.88 30.01
C LEU A 273 -14.32 0.09 30.83
N ARG A 274 -13.97 -1.13 31.22
CA ARG A 274 -14.87 -1.95 32.06
C ARG A 274 -15.13 -1.31 33.39
N LYS A 275 -14.09 -0.80 34.05
CA LYS A 275 -14.20 -0.15 35.35
C LYS A 275 -15.05 1.12 35.33
N GLU A 276 -14.92 1.92 34.25
CA GLU A 276 -15.62 3.21 34.15
C GLU A 276 -17.05 3.09 33.60
N CYS A 277 -17.30 2.11 32.72
CA CYS A 277 -18.55 2.03 31.97
C CYS A 277 -19.49 0.92 32.44
N LEU A 278 -19.02 -0.07 33.19
CA LEU A 278 -19.88 -1.10 33.78
C LEU A 278 -20.13 -0.76 35.24
N PRO A 279 -21.38 -0.80 35.72
CA PRO A 279 -21.64 -0.64 37.16
C PRO A 279 -20.89 -1.71 37.94
N ASN A 280 -20.28 -1.31 39.05
CA ASN A 280 -19.71 -2.28 39.99
C ASN A 280 -20.83 -3.27 40.32
N GLU A 281 -20.64 -4.56 39.97
CA GLU A 281 -21.39 -5.60 40.66
C GLU A 281 -20.93 -5.48 42.13
N GLU A 282 -21.77 -4.85 42.97
CA GLU A 282 -21.58 -4.85 44.40
C GLU A 282 -21.54 -6.33 44.82
N SER A 283 -20.41 -6.71 45.35
CA SER A 283 -20.23 -7.97 46.04
C SER A 283 -21.14 -7.99 47.25
N ASP A 284 -22.29 -8.67 47.13
CA ASP A 284 -23.05 -9.18 48.27
C ASP A 284 -22.36 -10.41 48.86
#